data_ed2540c4080723e63bcc210453594591
#
_entry.id   ed2540c4080723e63bcc210453594591
#
_cell.length_a   1.000
_cell.length_b   1.000
_cell.length_c   1.000
_cell.angle_alpha   90.00
_cell.angle_beta   90.00
_cell.angle_gamma   90.00
#
_symmetry.space_group_name_H-M   'P 1'
#
loop_
_entity.id
_entity.type
_entity.pdbx_description
1 polymer ?
#
loop_
_entity_poly.entity_id
_entity_poly.type
_entity_poly.pdbx_seq_one_letter_code
_entity_poly.pdbx_strand_id
1 'polypeptide(L)'
;MCIMEAVAFMADEPWSDQPACACPVISGLLRVWNDSLSSEDRDRLLPADKWVPRLIGSRRGTPTEQRRSYLALDWLVRTYLPAWLDLTPAFADHAAALRGLPEIVDPAAEAQASVAIEKVIEDSTDHINPGCVTHDQGFYDRVFGACGGDAVDGAATGGTNQIDIALHNAVKAATRLDVDLSPTVETLQQSVLDLLDRMLTCK
;
A
#
# COMPACT_ATOMS: atom_id res chain seq x y z
N MET A 1 -12.07 -6.63 -16.01
CA MET A 1 -12.24 -7.64 -14.94
C MET A 1 -11.11 -7.45 -13.96
N CYS A 2 -11.42 -7.32 -12.69
CA CYS A 2 -10.43 -7.26 -11.62
C CYS A 2 -9.83 -8.66 -11.40
N ILE A 3 -8.56 -8.75 -10.94
CA ILE A 3 -7.94 -10.05 -10.63
C ILE A 3 -8.74 -10.84 -9.59
N MET A 4 -9.37 -10.17 -8.62
CA MET A 4 -10.16 -10.82 -7.57
C MET A 4 -11.50 -11.35 -8.10
N GLU A 5 -12.12 -10.70 -9.07
CA GLU A 5 -13.30 -11.23 -9.78
C GLU A 5 -12.94 -12.50 -10.58
N ALA A 6 -11.72 -12.54 -11.17
CA ALA A 6 -11.23 -13.75 -11.81
C ALA A 6 -11.01 -14.89 -10.81
N VAL A 7 -10.55 -14.57 -9.59
CA VAL A 7 -10.43 -15.56 -8.49
C VAL A 7 -11.80 -16.12 -8.11
N ALA A 8 -12.82 -15.26 -7.91
CA ALA A 8 -14.18 -15.69 -7.59
C ALA A 8 -14.73 -16.63 -8.69
N PHE A 9 -14.60 -16.21 -9.94
CA PHE A 9 -15.06 -17.01 -11.10
C PHE A 9 -14.39 -18.39 -11.18
N MET A 10 -13.06 -18.44 -11.03
CA MET A 10 -12.31 -19.68 -11.12
C MET A 10 -12.49 -20.60 -9.89
N ALA A 11 -12.90 -20.04 -8.77
CA ALA A 11 -13.22 -20.77 -7.54
C ALA A 11 -14.67 -21.25 -7.48
N ASP A 12 -15.48 -21.01 -8.52
CA ASP A 12 -16.92 -21.29 -8.55
C ASP A 12 -17.70 -20.61 -7.41
N GLU A 13 -17.26 -19.39 -7.04
CA GLU A 13 -17.92 -18.53 -6.05
C GLU A 13 -18.83 -17.49 -6.75
N PRO A 14 -19.77 -16.89 -6.01
CA PRO A 14 -20.53 -15.75 -6.52
C PRO A 14 -19.59 -14.65 -7.01
N TRP A 15 -19.96 -13.99 -8.11
CA TRP A 15 -19.17 -12.89 -8.67
C TRP A 15 -18.93 -11.79 -7.62
N SER A 16 -17.66 -11.59 -7.28
CA SER A 16 -17.25 -10.65 -6.23
C SER A 16 -15.77 -10.29 -6.41
N ASP A 17 -15.41 -9.07 -6.02
CA ASP A 17 -14.03 -8.63 -5.85
C ASP A 17 -13.44 -8.98 -4.46
N GLN A 18 -14.25 -9.66 -3.62
CA GLN A 18 -13.89 -10.17 -2.29
C GLN A 18 -14.29 -11.65 -2.15
N PRO A 19 -13.68 -12.57 -2.93
CA PRO A 19 -14.02 -13.98 -2.86
C PRO A 19 -13.71 -14.57 -1.49
N ALA A 20 -14.60 -15.43 -0.99
CA ALA A 20 -14.48 -16.01 0.34
C ALA A 20 -13.27 -16.93 0.50
N CYS A 21 -12.77 -17.53 -0.59
CA CYS A 21 -11.58 -18.37 -0.60
C CYS A 21 -10.26 -17.62 -0.50
N ALA A 22 -10.26 -16.29 -0.77
CA ALA A 22 -9.05 -15.50 -0.75
C ALA A 22 -8.85 -14.77 0.59
N CYS A 23 -7.59 -14.49 0.92
CA CYS A 23 -7.24 -13.71 2.10
C CYS A 23 -7.77 -12.28 1.98
N PRO A 24 -8.53 -11.74 2.96
CA PRO A 24 -9.09 -10.40 2.90
C PRO A 24 -8.01 -9.30 2.79
N VAL A 25 -6.87 -9.45 3.45
CA VAL A 25 -5.75 -8.49 3.36
C VAL A 25 -5.18 -8.42 1.95
N ILE A 26 -4.94 -9.58 1.33
CA ILE A 26 -4.45 -9.66 -0.05
C ILE A 26 -5.50 -9.14 -1.02
N SER A 27 -6.78 -9.47 -0.81
CA SER A 27 -7.87 -8.98 -1.64
C SER A 27 -7.98 -7.46 -1.59
N GLY A 28 -7.88 -6.86 -0.40
CA GLY A 28 -7.86 -5.41 -0.21
C GLY A 28 -6.71 -4.76 -1.00
N LEU A 29 -5.49 -5.22 -0.81
CA LEU A 29 -4.30 -4.73 -1.53
C LEU A 29 -4.49 -4.82 -3.05
N LEU A 30 -4.91 -5.99 -3.56
CA LEU A 30 -5.01 -6.23 -5.00
C LEU A 30 -6.15 -5.44 -5.66
N ARG A 31 -7.27 -5.22 -4.98
CA ARG A 31 -8.37 -4.40 -5.51
C ARG A 31 -7.89 -2.99 -5.81
N VAL A 32 -7.28 -2.36 -4.82
CA VAL A 32 -6.81 -0.98 -4.94
C VAL A 32 -5.72 -0.85 -5.96
N TRP A 33 -4.75 -1.75 -5.91
CA TRP A 33 -3.68 -1.72 -6.89
C TRP A 33 -4.20 -1.97 -8.32
N ASN A 34 -5.09 -2.94 -8.51
CA ASN A 34 -5.74 -3.19 -9.80
C ASN A 34 -6.46 -1.93 -10.36
N ASP A 35 -7.13 -1.17 -9.48
CA ASP A 35 -7.86 0.03 -9.89
C ASP A 35 -6.94 1.20 -10.23
N SER A 36 -5.73 1.21 -9.70
CA SER A 36 -4.71 2.21 -10.01
C SER A 36 -3.90 1.93 -11.28
N LEU A 37 -3.96 0.71 -11.81
CA LEU A 37 -3.20 0.29 -12.99
C LEU A 37 -3.92 0.63 -14.30
N SER A 38 -3.15 1.00 -15.33
CA SER A 38 -3.61 1.00 -16.71
C SER A 38 -4.01 -0.42 -17.15
N SER A 39 -4.77 -0.56 -18.22
CA SER A 39 -5.10 -1.90 -18.75
C SER A 39 -3.86 -2.69 -19.15
N GLU A 40 -2.87 -2.02 -19.75
CA GLU A 40 -1.61 -2.62 -20.16
C GLU A 40 -0.77 -3.09 -18.98
N ASP A 41 -0.62 -2.23 -17.95
CA ASP A 41 0.10 -2.60 -16.73
C ASP A 41 -0.59 -3.72 -15.97
N ARG A 42 -1.91 -3.73 -15.95
CA ARG A 42 -2.69 -4.80 -15.32
C ARG A 42 -2.41 -6.15 -15.95
N ASP A 43 -2.43 -6.22 -17.28
CA ASP A 43 -2.16 -7.46 -18.02
C ASP A 43 -0.71 -7.92 -17.82
N ARG A 44 0.23 -6.99 -17.71
CA ARG A 44 1.66 -7.26 -17.50
C ARG A 44 1.98 -7.69 -16.06
N LEU A 45 1.44 -7.00 -15.06
CA LEU A 45 1.80 -7.17 -13.64
C LEU A 45 0.93 -8.23 -12.95
N LEU A 46 -0.34 -8.34 -13.35
CA LEU A 46 -1.33 -9.24 -12.76
C LEU A 46 -1.90 -10.25 -13.76
N PRO A 47 -1.06 -10.98 -14.54
CA PRO A 47 -1.58 -12.00 -15.45
C PRO A 47 -2.33 -13.07 -14.67
N ALA A 48 -3.58 -13.34 -15.08
CA ALA A 48 -4.51 -14.19 -14.33
C ALA A 48 -4.01 -15.64 -14.22
N ASP A 49 -3.37 -16.16 -15.24
CA ASP A 49 -2.79 -17.51 -15.27
C ASP A 49 -1.71 -17.73 -14.20
N LYS A 50 -0.96 -16.69 -13.85
CA LYS A 50 0.05 -16.73 -12.79
C LYS A 50 -0.55 -16.58 -11.40
N TRP A 51 -1.45 -15.61 -11.21
CA TRP A 51 -1.85 -15.19 -9.88
C TRP A 51 -3.12 -15.85 -9.36
N VAL A 52 -4.12 -16.10 -10.22
CA VAL A 52 -5.40 -16.70 -9.79
C VAL A 52 -5.21 -18.03 -9.06
N PRO A 53 -4.40 -19.00 -9.56
CA PRO A 53 -4.20 -20.27 -8.87
C PRO A 53 -3.55 -20.13 -7.48
N ARG A 54 -2.78 -19.07 -7.27
CA ARG A 54 -2.09 -18.81 -5.99
C ARG A 54 -2.98 -18.07 -4.99
N LEU A 55 -3.96 -17.34 -5.47
CA LEU A 55 -4.90 -16.55 -4.67
C LEU A 55 -6.06 -17.41 -4.17
N ILE A 56 -6.50 -18.40 -4.95
CA ILE A 56 -7.51 -19.38 -4.54
C ILE A 56 -6.99 -20.15 -3.32
N GLY A 57 -7.80 -20.16 -2.24
CA GLY A 57 -7.43 -20.82 -0.99
C GLY A 57 -6.32 -20.11 -0.19
N SER A 58 -6.05 -18.84 -0.52
CA SER A 58 -5.06 -18.05 0.25
C SER A 58 -5.56 -17.64 1.63
N ARG A 59 -6.85 -17.77 1.93
CA ARG A 59 -7.42 -17.54 3.26
C ARG A 59 -6.89 -18.59 4.24
N ARG A 60 -6.28 -18.16 5.35
CA ARG A 60 -5.60 -19.05 6.31
C ARG A 60 -6.03 -18.84 7.75
N GLY A 61 -6.93 -17.89 8.00
CA GLY A 61 -7.41 -17.52 9.34
C GLY A 61 -6.59 -16.42 10.01
N THR A 62 -7.14 -15.91 11.10
CA THR A 62 -6.72 -14.67 11.77
C THR A 62 -5.22 -14.52 12.05
N PRO A 63 -4.48 -15.52 12.57
CA PRO A 63 -3.05 -15.31 12.83
C PRO A 63 -2.21 -15.03 11.58
N THR A 64 -2.52 -15.70 10.47
CA THR A 64 -1.82 -15.48 9.20
C THR A 64 -2.25 -14.14 8.56
N GLU A 65 -3.53 -13.80 8.64
CA GLU A 65 -4.07 -12.55 8.14
C GLU A 65 -3.48 -11.36 8.90
N GLN A 66 -3.32 -11.46 10.21
CA GLN A 66 -2.65 -10.43 11.01
C GLN A 66 -1.17 -10.25 10.61
N ARG A 67 -0.42 -11.34 10.41
CA ARG A 67 0.97 -11.22 9.91
C ARG A 67 1.03 -10.56 8.55
N ARG A 68 0.09 -10.86 7.65
CA ARG A 68 -0.02 -10.22 6.34
C ARG A 68 -0.35 -8.73 6.44
N SER A 69 -1.19 -8.33 7.40
CA SER A 69 -1.46 -6.92 7.69
C SER A 69 -0.19 -6.18 8.11
N TYR A 70 0.62 -6.77 8.98
CA TYR A 70 1.92 -6.18 9.35
C TYR A 70 2.90 -6.14 8.18
N LEU A 71 2.93 -7.15 7.30
CA LEU A 71 3.75 -7.09 6.07
C LEU A 71 3.33 -5.92 5.16
N ALA A 72 2.02 -5.67 5.02
CA ALA A 72 1.52 -4.53 4.26
C ALA A 72 1.89 -3.20 4.91
N LEU A 73 1.72 -3.08 6.22
CA LEU A 73 2.07 -1.88 6.98
C LEU A 73 3.58 -1.60 6.91
N ASP A 74 4.42 -2.62 7.11
CA ASP A 74 5.87 -2.51 6.98
C ASP A 74 6.28 -2.00 5.59
N TRP A 75 5.68 -2.55 4.56
CA TRP A 75 5.94 -2.12 3.18
C TRP A 75 5.51 -0.66 2.96
N LEU A 76 4.34 -0.25 3.44
CA LEU A 76 3.85 1.13 3.33
C LEU A 76 4.80 2.12 3.99
N VAL A 77 5.28 1.80 5.20
CA VAL A 77 6.10 2.71 6.01
C VAL A 77 7.56 2.70 5.58
N ARG A 78 8.14 1.52 5.31
CA ARG A 78 9.60 1.37 5.10
C ARG A 78 10.00 1.29 3.62
N THR A 79 9.03 1.14 2.71
CA THR A 79 9.29 1.06 1.26
C THR A 79 8.52 2.12 0.49
N TYR A 80 7.20 2.14 0.61
CA TYR A 80 6.34 2.97 -0.23
C TYR A 80 6.48 4.47 0.08
N LEU A 81 6.24 4.88 1.31
CA LEU A 81 6.35 6.29 1.72
C LEU A 81 7.77 6.85 1.50
N PRO A 82 8.86 6.17 1.88
CA PRO A 82 10.21 6.66 1.62
C PRO A 82 10.54 6.84 0.14
N ALA A 83 9.99 6.03 -0.76
CA ALA A 83 10.23 6.19 -2.19
C ALA A 83 9.67 7.52 -2.73
N TRP A 84 8.55 7.98 -2.19
CA TRP A 84 7.97 9.28 -2.54
C TRP A 84 8.70 10.45 -1.86
N LEU A 85 9.15 10.27 -0.61
CA LEU A 85 9.91 11.28 0.11
C LEU A 85 11.27 11.57 -0.54
N ASP A 86 11.93 10.57 -1.10
CA ASP A 86 13.22 10.72 -1.81
C ASP A 86 13.15 11.62 -3.04
N LEU A 87 11.97 11.81 -3.61
CA LEU A 87 11.78 12.71 -4.75
C LEU A 87 11.98 14.19 -4.38
N THR A 88 11.94 14.51 -3.10
CA THR A 88 12.10 15.86 -2.59
C THR A 88 13.33 15.91 -1.69
N PRO A 89 14.42 16.62 -2.09
CA PRO A 89 15.67 16.65 -1.29
C PRO A 89 15.48 17.06 0.17
N ALA A 90 14.51 17.93 0.46
CA ALA A 90 14.19 18.34 1.83
C ALA A 90 13.68 17.20 2.72
N PHE A 91 13.21 16.09 2.15
CA PHE A 91 12.66 14.95 2.88
C PHE A 91 13.57 13.70 2.86
N ALA A 92 14.77 13.79 2.31
CA ALA A 92 15.69 12.65 2.22
C ALA A 92 16.04 12.05 3.59
N ASP A 93 16.21 12.87 4.61
CA ASP A 93 16.50 12.41 5.98
C ASP A 93 15.30 11.65 6.58
N HIS A 94 14.07 12.07 6.27
CA HIS A 94 12.87 11.36 6.68
C HIS A 94 12.75 10.00 5.98
N ALA A 95 13.02 9.96 4.68
CA ALA A 95 13.05 8.71 3.93
C ALA A 95 14.07 7.72 4.51
N ALA A 96 15.27 8.19 4.84
CA ALA A 96 16.30 7.39 5.48
C ALA A 96 15.89 6.90 6.88
N ALA A 97 15.27 7.77 7.68
CA ALA A 97 14.79 7.44 9.02
C ALA A 97 13.71 6.34 8.98
N LEU A 98 12.72 6.46 8.07
CA LEU A 98 11.67 5.45 7.92
C LEU A 98 12.22 4.09 7.47
N ARG A 99 13.17 4.06 6.52
CA ARG A 99 13.86 2.82 6.12
C ARG A 99 14.69 2.19 7.25
N GLY A 100 15.21 3.02 8.15
CA GLY A 100 15.99 2.58 9.31
C GLY A 100 15.17 2.02 10.47
N LEU A 101 13.83 2.12 10.42
CA LEU A 101 12.96 1.54 11.46
C LEU A 101 13.11 0.01 11.51
N PRO A 102 12.92 -0.60 12.69
CA PRO A 102 12.78 -2.05 12.77
C PRO A 102 11.59 -2.54 11.94
N GLU A 103 11.64 -3.81 11.53
CA GLU A 103 10.52 -4.44 10.82
C GLU A 103 9.24 -4.37 11.66
N ILE A 104 8.14 -3.94 11.04
CA ILE A 104 6.86 -3.77 11.73
C ILE A 104 6.15 -5.13 11.76
N VAL A 105 6.22 -5.80 12.88
CA VAL A 105 5.66 -7.15 13.08
C VAL A 105 4.70 -7.23 14.27
N ASP A 106 4.60 -6.17 15.05
CA ASP A 106 3.80 -6.10 16.26
C ASP A 106 3.38 -4.64 16.60
N PRO A 107 2.47 -4.45 17.58
CA PRO A 107 2.01 -3.13 17.98
C PRO A 107 3.10 -2.20 18.53
N ALA A 108 4.19 -2.75 19.08
CA ALA A 108 5.27 -1.92 19.61
C ALA A 108 6.11 -1.29 18.48
N ALA A 109 6.40 -2.06 17.44
CA ALA A 109 7.07 -1.57 16.24
C ALA A 109 6.16 -0.59 15.47
N GLU A 110 4.85 -0.86 15.42
CA GLU A 110 3.85 0.05 14.84
C GLU A 110 3.83 1.40 15.57
N ALA A 111 3.83 1.42 16.91
CA ALA A 111 3.87 2.65 17.68
C ALA A 111 5.13 3.48 17.41
N GLN A 112 6.29 2.83 17.23
CA GLN A 112 7.53 3.51 16.84
C GLN A 112 7.42 4.11 15.43
N ALA A 113 6.83 3.39 14.51
CA ALA A 113 6.59 3.88 13.15
C ALA A 113 5.65 5.10 13.14
N SER A 114 4.59 5.10 13.95
CA SER A 114 3.65 6.22 14.07
C SER A 114 4.35 7.51 14.48
N VAL A 115 5.26 7.46 15.46
CA VAL A 115 6.04 8.63 15.88
C VAL A 115 6.91 9.18 14.74
N ALA A 116 7.54 8.29 13.97
CA ALA A 116 8.35 8.72 12.83
C ALA A 116 7.50 9.34 11.71
N ILE A 117 6.30 8.83 11.46
CA ILE A 117 5.36 9.35 10.48
C ILE A 117 4.82 10.72 10.92
N GLU A 118 4.47 10.90 12.19
CA GLU A 118 4.04 12.19 12.74
C GLU A 118 5.08 13.28 12.47
N LYS A 119 6.36 12.97 12.67
CA LYS A 119 7.44 13.89 12.34
C LYS A 119 7.52 14.24 10.86
N VAL A 120 7.30 13.27 9.96
CA VAL A 120 7.21 13.54 8.52
C VAL A 120 6.07 14.50 8.22
N ILE A 121 4.91 14.33 8.88
CA ILE A 121 3.74 15.18 8.68
C ILE A 121 4.04 16.60 9.16
N GLU A 122 4.58 16.77 10.36
CA GLU A 122 4.92 18.06 10.93
C GLU A 122 5.86 18.83 10.01
N ASP A 123 6.98 18.20 9.62
CA ASP A 123 8.01 18.84 8.81
C ASP A 123 7.58 19.06 7.35
N SER A 124 6.64 18.25 6.82
CA SER A 124 6.15 18.40 5.45
C SER A 124 5.02 19.42 5.31
N THR A 125 4.28 19.70 6.37
CA THR A 125 3.15 20.63 6.36
C THR A 125 3.60 22.07 6.02
N ASP A 126 4.75 22.49 6.48
CA ASP A 126 5.31 23.80 6.20
C ASP A 126 5.73 23.99 4.73
N HIS A 127 5.93 22.91 4.00
CA HIS A 127 6.29 22.92 2.57
C HIS A 127 5.06 22.93 1.65
N ILE A 128 3.84 22.86 2.21
CA ILE A 128 2.59 22.84 1.46
C ILE A 128 1.87 24.17 1.62
N ASN A 129 1.79 24.96 0.52
CA ASN A 129 0.98 26.17 0.53
C ASN A 129 -0.51 25.84 0.67
N PRO A 130 -1.24 26.37 1.69
CA PRO A 130 -2.65 26.04 1.98
C PRO A 130 -3.64 26.31 0.84
N GLY A 131 -3.21 27.07 -0.20
CA GLY A 131 -4.09 27.49 -1.31
C GLY A 131 -4.18 26.54 -2.49
N CYS A 132 -3.47 25.42 -2.51
CA CYS A 132 -3.48 24.49 -3.65
C CYS A 132 -4.15 23.17 -3.30
N VAL A 133 -5.47 23.22 -3.13
CA VAL A 133 -6.33 22.01 -3.11
C VAL A 133 -6.70 21.71 -4.55
N THR A 134 -5.96 20.86 -5.24
CA THR A 134 -6.35 20.32 -6.55
C THR A 134 -6.19 18.81 -6.61
N HIS A 135 -7.30 18.14 -6.53
CA HIS A 135 -7.80 17.03 -7.34
C HIS A 135 -6.87 15.83 -7.67
N ASP A 136 -6.32 15.15 -6.66
CA ASP A 136 -6.09 13.72 -6.81
C ASP A 136 -6.28 12.95 -5.49
N GLN A 137 -7.17 13.43 -4.66
CA GLN A 137 -7.61 12.77 -3.43
C GLN A 137 -8.15 11.35 -3.72
N GLY A 138 -8.73 11.15 -4.91
CA GLY A 138 -9.29 9.87 -5.31
C GLY A 138 -8.29 8.74 -5.55
N PHE A 139 -7.02 9.03 -5.88
CA PHE A 139 -5.99 8.00 -6.01
C PHE A 139 -5.52 7.55 -4.62
N TYR A 140 -5.26 8.50 -3.73
CA TYR A 140 -4.75 8.24 -2.39
C TYR A 140 -5.79 7.57 -1.50
N ASP A 141 -7.03 8.06 -1.50
CA ASP A 141 -8.14 7.46 -0.77
C ASP A 141 -8.42 6.02 -1.24
N ARG A 142 -8.20 5.72 -2.53
CA ARG A 142 -8.35 4.36 -3.07
C ARG A 142 -7.20 3.43 -2.70
N VAL A 143 -5.95 3.90 -2.78
CA VAL A 143 -4.78 3.08 -2.42
C VAL A 143 -4.78 2.77 -0.92
N PHE A 144 -5.19 3.71 -0.08
CA PHE A 144 -5.08 3.60 1.38
C PHE A 144 -6.40 3.23 2.07
N GLY A 145 -7.54 3.67 1.56
CA GLY A 145 -8.84 3.28 2.08
C GLY A 145 -9.12 1.78 1.98
N ALA A 146 -8.51 1.09 1.02
CA ALA A 146 -8.69 -0.35 0.89
C ALA A 146 -7.61 -1.18 1.59
N CYS A 147 -6.42 -0.62 1.85
CA CYS A 147 -5.47 -1.25 2.79
C CYS A 147 -5.95 -1.07 4.25
N GLY A 148 -6.76 -0.04 4.52
CA GLY A 148 -7.32 0.29 5.85
C GLY A 148 -8.72 -0.21 6.12
N GLY A 149 -9.51 -0.56 5.09
CA GLY A 149 -10.88 -1.06 5.28
C GLY A 149 -10.91 -2.53 5.69
N ASP A 150 -11.58 -2.85 6.77
CA ASP A 150 -11.96 -4.17 7.28
C ASP A 150 -10.85 -5.11 7.77
N ALA A 151 -9.65 -5.14 7.17
CA ALA A 151 -8.61 -6.09 7.56
C ALA A 151 -7.54 -5.47 8.47
N VAL A 152 -7.37 -4.15 8.41
CA VAL A 152 -6.47 -3.37 9.29
C VAL A 152 -7.24 -2.81 10.50
N ASP A 153 -8.56 -2.80 10.47
CA ASP A 153 -9.42 -2.35 11.58
C ASP A 153 -9.21 -3.12 12.89
N GLY A 154 -8.53 -4.24 12.86
CA GLY A 154 -8.15 -4.97 14.06
C GLY A 154 -6.78 -4.62 14.65
N ALA A 155 -5.88 -4.00 13.87
CA ALA A 155 -4.50 -3.78 14.29
C ALA A 155 -3.97 -2.34 14.12
N ALA A 156 -4.56 -1.49 13.25
CA ALA A 156 -3.92 -0.23 12.85
C ALA A 156 -4.88 0.95 12.59
N THR A 157 -5.96 1.09 13.35
CA THR A 157 -6.98 2.15 13.14
C THR A 157 -6.49 3.59 13.34
N GLY A 158 -5.29 3.80 13.92
CA GLY A 158 -4.71 5.13 14.11
C GLY A 158 -3.63 5.51 13.08
N GLY A 159 -2.91 4.54 12.54
CA GLY A 159 -1.72 4.79 11.73
C GLY A 159 -1.98 5.07 10.25
N THR A 160 -3.07 4.56 9.68
CA THR A 160 -3.35 4.71 8.24
C THR A 160 -3.64 6.15 7.85
N ASN A 161 -4.43 6.89 8.62
CA ASN A 161 -4.69 8.32 8.34
C ASN A 161 -3.41 9.17 8.35
N GLN A 162 -2.44 8.85 9.20
CA GLN A 162 -1.15 9.55 9.26
C GLN A 162 -0.29 9.25 8.03
N ILE A 163 -0.26 8.00 7.58
CA ILE A 163 0.45 7.62 6.35
C ILE A 163 -0.14 8.34 5.14
N ASP A 164 -1.45 8.44 5.04
CA ASP A 164 -2.15 9.15 3.97
C ASP A 164 -1.75 10.62 3.90
N ILE A 165 -1.72 11.30 5.04
CA ILE A 165 -1.32 12.71 5.12
C ILE A 165 0.15 12.86 4.72
N ALA A 166 1.05 12.04 5.26
CA ALA A 166 2.47 12.09 4.96
C ALA A 166 2.75 11.85 3.48
N LEU A 167 2.06 10.88 2.88
CA LEU A 167 2.17 10.55 1.48
C LEU A 167 1.63 11.65 0.58
N HIS A 168 0.44 12.18 0.88
CA HIS A 168 -0.12 13.31 0.16
C HIS A 168 0.88 14.47 0.11
N ASN A 169 1.48 14.78 1.24
CA ASN A 169 2.48 15.83 1.36
C ASN A 169 3.73 15.53 0.51
N ALA A 170 4.24 14.31 0.56
CA ALA A 170 5.41 13.90 -0.20
C ALA A 170 5.20 14.00 -1.72
N VAL A 171 4.10 13.44 -2.23
CA VAL A 171 3.78 13.48 -3.66
C VAL A 171 3.51 14.91 -4.14
N LYS A 172 2.80 15.69 -3.35
CA LYS A 172 2.53 17.10 -3.66
C LYS A 172 3.81 17.93 -3.72
N ALA A 173 4.78 17.66 -2.85
CA ALA A 173 6.09 18.30 -2.92
C ALA A 173 6.86 17.87 -4.18
N ALA A 174 6.87 16.57 -4.53
CA ALA A 174 7.52 16.06 -5.72
C ALA A 174 6.94 16.61 -7.01
N THR A 175 5.62 16.70 -7.14
CA THR A 175 4.94 17.27 -8.34
C THR A 175 5.27 18.73 -8.58
N ARG A 176 5.64 19.50 -7.54
CA ARG A 176 6.07 20.89 -7.68
C ARG A 176 7.49 21.03 -8.24
N LEU A 177 8.29 19.99 -8.13
CA LEU A 177 9.67 19.99 -8.62
C LEU A 177 9.79 19.55 -10.07
N ASP A 178 8.67 19.25 -10.74
CA ASP A 178 8.63 18.74 -12.13
C ASP A 178 9.51 17.49 -12.31
N VAL A 179 9.51 16.62 -11.30
CA VAL A 179 10.29 15.36 -11.30
C VAL A 179 9.55 14.30 -12.10
N ASP A 180 10.27 13.53 -12.93
CA ASP A 180 9.71 12.35 -13.57
C ASP A 180 9.43 11.26 -12.52
N LEU A 181 8.15 10.95 -12.33
CA LEU A 181 7.68 9.97 -11.35
C LEU A 181 7.76 8.53 -11.87
N SER A 182 7.94 8.34 -13.17
CA SER A 182 7.88 7.01 -13.82
C SER A 182 8.83 5.98 -13.21
N PRO A 183 10.12 6.29 -12.94
CA PRO A 183 11.03 5.31 -12.34
C PRO A 183 10.62 4.87 -10.93
N THR A 184 10.05 5.80 -10.14
CA THR A 184 9.55 5.50 -8.80
C THR A 184 8.33 4.60 -8.87
N VAL A 185 7.39 4.90 -9.78
CA VAL A 185 6.20 4.08 -10.02
C VAL A 185 6.58 2.66 -10.42
N GLU A 186 7.49 2.48 -11.38
CA GLU A 186 7.97 1.15 -11.81
C GLU A 186 8.61 0.36 -10.65
N THR A 187 9.45 1.02 -9.87
CA THR A 187 10.08 0.40 -8.69
C THR A 187 9.04 -0.03 -7.65
N LEU A 188 8.05 0.82 -7.41
CA LEU A 188 6.97 0.52 -6.47
C LEU A 188 6.06 -0.60 -6.99
N GLN A 189 5.73 -0.63 -8.28
CA GLN A 189 4.99 -1.74 -8.89
C GLN A 189 5.70 -3.08 -8.69
N GLN A 190 7.02 -3.13 -8.88
CA GLN A 190 7.79 -4.34 -8.61
C GLN A 190 7.76 -4.71 -7.12
N SER A 191 7.88 -3.73 -6.23
CA SER A 191 7.87 -3.98 -4.79
C SER A 191 6.52 -4.52 -4.28
N VAL A 192 5.39 -4.16 -4.92
CA VAL A 192 4.07 -4.76 -4.62
C VAL A 192 4.05 -6.24 -5.00
N LEU A 193 4.66 -6.64 -6.12
CA LEU A 193 4.76 -8.05 -6.50
C LEU A 193 5.57 -8.85 -5.48
N ASP A 194 6.67 -8.29 -5.00
CA ASP A 194 7.52 -8.91 -3.97
C ASP A 194 6.76 -9.02 -2.63
N LEU A 195 5.99 -7.98 -2.26
CA LEU A 195 5.10 -8.03 -1.10
C LEU A 195 4.05 -9.14 -1.24
N LEU A 196 3.39 -9.24 -2.40
CA LEU A 196 2.40 -10.27 -2.67
C LEU A 196 2.98 -11.67 -2.54
N ASP A 197 4.19 -11.89 -3.05
CA ASP A 197 4.90 -13.17 -2.92
C ASP A 197 5.21 -13.50 -1.44
N ARG A 198 5.66 -12.52 -0.66
CA ARG A 198 5.88 -12.66 0.79
C ARG A 198 4.58 -12.98 1.52
N MET A 199 3.48 -12.30 1.21
CA MET A 199 2.18 -12.55 1.83
C MET A 199 1.65 -13.96 1.51
N LEU A 200 1.79 -14.44 0.29
CA LEU A 200 1.33 -15.76 -0.12
C LEU A 200 2.16 -16.90 0.49
N THR A 201 3.43 -16.65 0.78
CA THR A 201 4.33 -17.62 1.42
C THR A 201 4.31 -17.57 2.95
N CYS A 202 3.75 -16.50 3.54
CA CYS A 202 3.58 -16.34 4.98
C CYS A 202 2.67 -17.43 5.56
N LYS A 203 3.18 -18.13 6.59
CA LYS A 203 2.47 -19.24 7.29
C LYS A 203 1.92 -18.80 8.63
#